data_85835421b4a09eda1c11dec69ee2ea9a
#
_entry.id   85835421b4a09eda1c11dec69ee2ea9a
#
_cell.length_a   1.000
_cell.length_b   1.000
_cell.length_c   1.000
_cell.angle_alpha   90.00
_cell.angle_beta   90.00
_cell.angle_gamma   90.00
#
_symmetry.space_group_name_H-M   'P 1'
#
loop_
_entity.id
_entity.type
_entity.pdbx_description
1 polymer ?
#
loop_
_entity_poly.entity_id
_entity_poly.type
_entity_poly.pdbx_seq_one_letter_code
_entity_poly.pdbx_strand_id
1 'polypeptide(L)'
;AERESFTGHAELADGEIATDITNYLYMSEQTPSSVALGVLVDKDGKVLAAGGYFIQAMPGCDEEVLEKLGNNVAVTPYVTQLLELGYTPEKIIEVLARGLEFDIKESMPVKFSCGCSKDKILNMLAALSRMILII
;
A
#
# COMPACT_ATOMS: atom_id res chain seq x y z
N ALA A 1 7.63 -29.09 9.84
CA ALA A 1 8.09 -28.67 8.53
C ALA A 1 8.00 -27.16 8.49
N GLU A 2 9.13 -26.47 8.61
CA GLU A 2 9.22 -25.04 8.35
C GLU A 2 8.85 -24.83 6.87
N ARG A 3 7.81 -24.05 6.60
CA ARG A 3 7.50 -23.60 5.25
C ARG A 3 8.59 -22.59 4.87
N GLU A 4 9.41 -22.94 3.89
CA GLU A 4 10.31 -21.96 3.27
C GLU A 4 9.45 -20.78 2.78
N SER A 5 9.86 -19.56 3.14
CA SER A 5 9.18 -18.36 2.67
C SER A 5 9.43 -18.20 1.18
N PHE A 6 8.36 -18.14 0.39
CA PHE A 6 8.44 -17.82 -1.02
C PHE A 6 8.88 -16.35 -1.18
N THR A 7 9.86 -16.11 -2.05
CA THR A 7 10.32 -14.75 -2.37
C THR A 7 10.05 -14.48 -3.84
N GLY A 8 9.19 -13.49 -4.10
CA GLY A 8 8.93 -12.99 -5.44
C GLY A 8 9.73 -11.70 -5.72
N HIS A 9 10.02 -11.44 -6.98
CA HIS A 9 10.69 -10.24 -7.46
C HIS A 9 9.95 -9.66 -8.65
N ALA A 10 9.89 -8.33 -8.72
CA ALA A 10 9.46 -7.58 -9.90
C ALA A 10 10.35 -6.36 -10.07
N GLU A 11 10.56 -5.94 -11.31
CA GLU A 11 11.23 -4.68 -11.61
C GLU A 11 10.35 -3.51 -11.16
N LEU A 12 10.98 -2.43 -10.70
CA LEU A 12 10.27 -1.19 -10.37
C LEU A 12 9.68 -0.59 -11.66
N ALA A 13 8.42 -0.17 -11.61
CA ALA A 13 7.74 0.42 -12.74
C ALA A 13 8.18 1.89 -12.94
N ASP A 14 8.16 2.67 -11.87
CA ASP A 14 8.51 4.09 -11.88
C ASP A 14 9.18 4.60 -10.60
N GLY A 15 9.29 3.75 -9.58
CA GLY A 15 9.85 4.11 -8.26
C GLY A 15 8.83 4.73 -7.30
N GLU A 16 7.57 4.88 -7.70
CA GLU A 16 6.48 5.27 -6.83
C GLU A 16 5.93 4.06 -6.09
N ILE A 17 5.87 4.13 -4.76
CA ILE A 17 5.56 2.98 -3.90
C ILE A 17 4.23 2.30 -4.30
N ALA A 18 3.18 3.08 -4.54
CA ALA A 18 1.87 2.54 -4.89
C ALA A 18 1.88 1.84 -6.26
N THR A 19 2.55 2.44 -7.25
CA THR A 19 2.68 1.89 -8.60
C THR A 19 3.49 0.60 -8.58
N ASP A 20 4.63 0.61 -7.88
CA ASP A 20 5.52 -0.55 -7.80
C ASP A 20 4.87 -1.73 -7.09
N ILE A 21 4.12 -1.49 -5.99
CA ILE A 21 3.35 -2.53 -5.32
C ILE A 21 2.27 -3.10 -6.25
N THR A 22 1.54 -2.24 -6.97
CA THR A 22 0.51 -2.67 -7.93
C THR A 22 1.13 -3.52 -9.04
N ASN A 23 2.27 -3.09 -9.58
CA ASN A 23 3.02 -3.85 -10.59
C ASN A 23 3.49 -5.21 -10.06
N TYR A 24 4.03 -5.27 -8.85
CA TYR A 24 4.43 -6.52 -8.22
C TYR A 24 3.25 -7.50 -8.10
N LEU A 25 2.11 -7.04 -7.60
CA LEU A 25 0.92 -7.87 -7.43
C LEU A 25 0.40 -8.41 -8.77
N TYR A 26 0.44 -7.59 -9.81
CA TYR A 26 0.02 -8.00 -11.13
C TYR A 26 1.00 -9.02 -11.75
N MET A 27 2.30 -8.74 -11.72
CA MET A 27 3.33 -9.54 -12.38
C MET A 27 3.65 -10.83 -11.60
N SER A 28 3.77 -10.75 -10.29
CA SER A 28 4.20 -11.85 -9.43
C SER A 28 3.04 -12.68 -8.89
N GLU A 29 1.95 -12.04 -8.50
CA GLU A 29 0.78 -12.69 -7.90
C GLU A 29 -0.35 -12.92 -8.92
N GLN A 30 -0.26 -12.34 -10.12
CA GLN A 30 -1.28 -12.40 -11.17
C GLN A 30 -2.68 -11.99 -10.66
N THR A 31 -2.72 -11.08 -9.69
CA THR A 31 -3.95 -10.62 -9.07
C THR A 31 -4.20 -9.16 -9.45
N PRO A 32 -5.28 -8.86 -10.19
CA PRO A 32 -5.65 -7.49 -10.49
C PRO A 32 -5.86 -6.70 -9.19
N SER A 33 -5.10 -5.63 -9.03
CA SER A 33 -5.07 -4.85 -7.80
C SER A 33 -5.00 -3.36 -8.11
N SER A 34 -5.48 -2.53 -7.18
CA SER A 34 -5.30 -1.09 -7.20
C SER A 34 -4.80 -0.63 -5.84
N VAL A 35 -3.70 0.10 -5.84
CA VAL A 35 -3.11 0.67 -4.62
C VAL A 35 -3.04 2.17 -4.78
N ALA A 36 -3.53 2.90 -3.79
CA ALA A 36 -3.34 4.34 -3.71
C ALA A 36 -2.82 4.72 -2.32
N LEU A 37 -1.77 5.51 -2.29
CA LEU A 37 -1.14 5.99 -1.06
C LEU A 37 -1.05 7.51 -1.11
N GLY A 38 -1.13 8.13 0.06
CA GLY A 38 -0.99 9.57 0.18
C GLY A 38 -0.43 9.97 1.53
N VAL A 39 0.49 10.93 1.51
CA VAL A 39 1.05 11.56 2.71
C VAL A 39 0.93 13.05 2.54
N LEU A 40 0.29 13.70 3.50
CA LEU A 40 0.20 15.15 3.59
C LEU A 40 1.25 15.64 4.59
N VAL A 41 2.10 16.55 4.16
CA VAL A 41 3.13 17.15 5.01
C VAL A 41 2.97 18.68 5.07
N ASP A 42 3.33 19.26 6.19
CA ASP A 42 3.40 20.71 6.33
C ASP A 42 4.70 21.28 5.74
N LYS A 43 4.87 22.61 5.87
CA LYS A 43 6.04 23.33 5.36
C LYS A 43 7.36 22.93 6.05
N ASP A 44 7.26 22.40 7.25
CA ASP A 44 8.40 21.96 8.07
C ASP A 44 8.69 20.46 7.88
N GLY A 45 7.98 19.80 6.97
CA GLY A 45 8.13 18.37 6.68
C GLY A 45 7.45 17.45 7.70
N LYS A 46 6.62 18.00 8.59
CA LYS A 46 5.85 17.20 9.55
C LYS A 46 4.66 16.56 8.86
N VAL A 47 4.48 15.27 9.06
CA VAL A 47 3.31 14.53 8.55
C VAL A 47 2.05 14.99 9.26
N LEU A 48 1.11 15.55 8.51
CA LEU A 48 -0.21 15.96 8.97
C LEU A 48 -1.22 14.82 8.87
N ALA A 49 -1.18 14.08 7.78
CA ALA A 49 -2.00 12.91 7.55
C ALA A 49 -1.29 11.94 6.60
N ALA A 50 -1.53 10.65 6.80
CA ALA A 50 -1.06 9.60 5.91
C ALA A 50 -2.11 8.51 5.83
N GLY A 51 -2.29 7.94 4.65
CA GLY A 51 -3.25 6.87 4.44
C GLY A 51 -3.21 6.34 3.03
N GLY A 52 -4.11 5.40 2.76
CA GLY A 52 -4.23 4.79 1.46
C GLY A 52 -5.33 3.77 1.43
N TYR A 53 -5.50 3.16 0.28
CA TYR A 53 -6.33 1.98 0.11
C TYR A 53 -5.64 0.95 -0.77
N PHE A 54 -6.02 -0.27 -0.56
CA PHE A 54 -5.59 -1.43 -1.31
C PHE A 54 -6.83 -2.24 -1.71
N ILE A 55 -7.02 -2.42 -3.00
CA ILE A 55 -8.13 -3.15 -3.58
C ILE A 55 -7.57 -4.33 -4.35
N GLN A 56 -8.16 -5.49 -4.17
CA GLN A 56 -7.73 -6.71 -4.83
C GLN A 56 -8.93 -7.50 -5.34
N ALA A 57 -8.88 -7.89 -6.61
CA ALA A 57 -9.90 -8.76 -7.17
C ALA A 57 -9.70 -10.19 -6.64
N MET A 58 -10.71 -10.74 -6.01
CA MET A 58 -10.68 -12.15 -5.59
C MET A 58 -10.99 -13.07 -6.77
N PRO A 59 -10.45 -14.30 -6.79
CA PRO A 59 -10.77 -15.29 -7.82
C PRO A 59 -12.28 -15.49 -7.94
N GLY A 60 -12.81 -15.41 -9.16
CA GLY A 60 -14.24 -15.56 -9.42
C GLY A 60 -15.07 -14.28 -9.14
N CYS A 61 -14.43 -13.14 -8.95
CA CYS A 61 -15.13 -11.87 -8.84
C CYS A 61 -15.90 -11.56 -10.13
N ASP A 62 -17.12 -11.05 -9.97
CA ASP A 62 -18.00 -10.68 -11.08
C ASP A 62 -17.40 -9.50 -11.89
N GLU A 63 -17.38 -9.61 -13.21
CA GLU A 63 -16.87 -8.57 -14.11
C GLU A 63 -17.61 -7.23 -13.93
N GLU A 64 -18.92 -7.26 -13.71
CA GLU A 64 -19.72 -6.06 -13.49
C GLU A 64 -19.28 -5.32 -12.21
N VAL A 65 -18.95 -6.07 -11.14
CA VAL A 65 -18.43 -5.51 -9.89
C VAL A 65 -17.07 -4.89 -10.11
N LEU A 66 -16.18 -5.56 -10.86
CA LEU A 66 -14.85 -5.05 -11.19
C LEU A 66 -14.90 -3.77 -12.01
N GLU A 67 -15.75 -3.72 -13.05
CA GLU A 67 -15.93 -2.54 -13.88
C GLU A 67 -16.47 -1.37 -13.06
N LYS A 68 -17.48 -1.60 -12.24
CA LYS A 68 -18.06 -0.57 -11.39
C LYS A 68 -17.09 -0.03 -10.36
N LEU A 69 -16.32 -0.92 -9.73
CA LEU A 69 -15.27 -0.55 -8.78
C LEU A 69 -14.15 0.24 -9.47
N GLY A 70 -13.72 -0.19 -10.67
CA GLY A 70 -12.73 0.52 -11.47
C GLY A 70 -13.17 1.94 -11.83
N ASN A 71 -14.43 2.11 -12.23
CA ASN A 71 -15.03 3.41 -12.50
C ASN A 71 -15.07 4.30 -11.24
N ASN A 72 -15.43 3.73 -10.08
CA ASN A 72 -15.42 4.46 -8.81
C ASN A 72 -14.01 4.91 -8.44
N VAL A 73 -13.01 4.03 -8.57
CA VAL A 73 -11.59 4.36 -8.33
C VAL A 73 -11.14 5.51 -9.23
N ALA A 74 -11.48 5.46 -10.53
CA ALA A 74 -11.05 6.45 -11.50
C ALA A 74 -11.60 7.88 -11.21
N VAL A 75 -12.76 7.98 -10.57
CA VAL A 75 -13.38 9.28 -10.21
C VAL A 75 -13.14 9.68 -8.75
N THR A 76 -12.49 8.82 -7.96
CA THR A 76 -12.18 9.12 -6.56
C THR A 76 -11.03 10.13 -6.48
N PRO A 77 -11.15 11.20 -5.67
CA PRO A 77 -10.07 12.15 -5.45
C PRO A 77 -8.81 11.47 -4.90
N TYR A 78 -7.67 12.13 -5.05
CA TYR A 78 -6.42 11.66 -4.44
C TYR A 78 -6.57 11.44 -2.94
N VAL A 79 -5.88 10.42 -2.41
CA VAL A 79 -5.92 10.05 -0.98
C VAL A 79 -5.63 11.26 -0.09
N THR A 80 -4.67 12.11 -0.45
CA THR A 80 -4.34 13.33 0.30
C THR A 80 -5.53 14.28 0.43
N GLN A 81 -6.33 14.44 -0.63
CA GLN A 81 -7.52 15.28 -0.60
C GLN A 81 -8.62 14.69 0.30
N LEU A 82 -8.81 13.36 0.27
CA LEU A 82 -9.75 12.68 1.17
C LEU A 82 -9.33 12.85 2.63
N LEU A 83 -8.02 12.75 2.92
CA LEU A 83 -7.49 12.93 4.26
C LEU A 83 -7.63 14.39 4.75
N GLU A 84 -7.39 15.38 3.87
CA GLU A 84 -7.61 16.81 4.18
C GLU A 84 -9.08 17.10 4.54
N LEU A 85 -10.02 16.42 3.86
CA LEU A 85 -11.45 16.52 4.14
C LEU A 85 -11.86 15.75 5.40
N GLY A 86 -10.93 15.09 6.09
CA GLY A 86 -11.17 14.34 7.31
C GLY A 86 -11.91 13.01 7.11
N TYR A 87 -11.76 12.41 5.92
CA TYR A 87 -12.37 11.11 5.66
C TYR A 87 -11.72 10.02 6.51
N THR A 88 -12.55 9.21 7.17
CA THR A 88 -12.11 8.00 7.86
C THR A 88 -11.91 6.86 6.86
N PRO A 89 -11.21 5.77 7.24
CA PRO A 89 -11.10 4.59 6.39
C PRO A 89 -12.45 4.05 5.91
N GLU A 90 -13.44 4.00 6.79
CA GLU A 90 -14.80 3.55 6.47
C GLU A 90 -15.44 4.44 5.41
N LYS A 91 -15.25 5.77 5.53
CA LYS A 91 -15.78 6.72 4.56
C LYS A 91 -15.12 6.60 3.20
N ILE A 92 -13.82 6.28 3.15
CA ILE A 92 -13.10 5.99 1.91
C ILE A 92 -13.67 4.72 1.26
N ILE A 93 -13.92 3.67 2.04
CA ILE A 93 -14.55 2.44 1.54
C ILE A 93 -15.95 2.75 0.95
N GLU A 94 -16.78 3.54 1.63
CA GLU A 94 -18.08 3.95 1.10
C GLU A 94 -17.99 4.66 -0.26
N VAL A 95 -16.99 5.52 -0.45
CA VAL A 95 -16.78 6.22 -1.72
C VAL A 95 -16.35 5.24 -2.81
N LEU A 96 -15.42 4.36 -2.53
CA LEU A 96 -14.91 3.38 -3.47
C LEU A 96 -15.96 2.32 -3.84
N ALA A 97 -16.75 1.87 -2.86
CA ALA A 97 -17.81 0.87 -3.05
C ALA A 97 -19.18 1.48 -3.44
N ARG A 98 -19.22 2.72 -3.91
CA ARG A 98 -20.49 3.38 -4.26
C ARG A 98 -21.31 2.54 -5.24
N GLY A 99 -22.54 2.23 -4.84
CA GLY A 99 -23.48 1.41 -5.60
C GLY A 99 -23.12 -0.09 -5.66
N LEU A 100 -22.23 -0.54 -4.79
CA LEU A 100 -21.95 -1.94 -4.50
C LEU A 100 -22.38 -2.26 -3.08
N GLU A 101 -22.75 -3.50 -2.81
CA GLU A 101 -22.94 -3.99 -1.45
C GLU A 101 -21.56 -4.33 -0.87
N PHE A 102 -21.30 -3.92 0.36
CA PHE A 102 -20.05 -4.20 1.04
C PHE A 102 -20.23 -4.37 2.55
N ASP A 103 -19.29 -5.09 3.17
CA ASP A 103 -19.23 -5.30 4.60
C ASP A 103 -17.86 -4.88 5.15
N ILE A 104 -17.84 -4.15 6.24
CA ILE A 104 -16.61 -3.89 6.99
C ILE A 104 -16.36 -5.09 7.92
N LYS A 105 -15.35 -5.90 7.60
CA LYS A 105 -15.07 -7.13 8.35
C LYS A 105 -14.27 -6.87 9.61
N GLU A 106 -13.34 -5.93 9.58
CA GLU A 106 -12.44 -5.65 10.70
C GLU A 106 -11.97 -4.20 10.67
N SER A 107 -11.77 -3.63 11.85
CA SER A 107 -11.12 -2.33 12.03
C SER A 107 -10.12 -2.43 13.17
N MET A 108 -8.88 -1.99 12.93
CA MET A 108 -7.83 -2.03 13.94
C MET A 108 -7.05 -0.71 13.99
N PRO A 109 -6.59 -0.27 15.16
CA PRO A 109 -5.74 0.90 15.27
C PRO A 109 -4.36 0.62 14.68
N VAL A 110 -3.84 1.56 13.90
CA VAL A 110 -2.48 1.51 13.36
C VAL A 110 -1.64 2.66 13.91
N LYS A 111 -0.35 2.43 14.07
CA LYS A 111 0.61 3.45 14.49
C LYS A 111 1.96 3.25 13.80
N PHE A 112 2.71 4.34 13.65
CA PHE A 112 4.11 4.23 13.27
C PHE A 112 4.88 3.47 14.35
N SER A 113 5.65 2.47 13.94
CA SER A 113 6.52 1.71 14.83
C SER A 113 7.79 1.32 14.09
N CYS A 114 8.93 1.78 14.55
CA CYS A 114 10.23 1.40 14.03
C CYS A 114 10.90 0.40 14.96
N GLY A 115 11.19 -0.79 14.44
CA GLY A 115 11.93 -1.84 15.15
C GLY A 115 13.46 -1.75 14.98
N CYS A 116 13.98 -0.63 14.47
CA CYS A 116 15.41 -0.42 14.32
C CYS A 116 16.08 -0.22 15.68
N SER A 117 17.27 -0.79 15.83
CA SER A 117 18.15 -0.51 16.97
C SER A 117 19.57 -0.30 16.46
N LYS A 118 20.39 0.41 17.22
CA LYS A 118 21.80 0.62 16.88
C LYS A 118 22.53 -0.72 16.69
N ASP A 119 22.25 -1.70 17.54
CA ASP A 119 22.88 -3.03 17.48
C ASP A 119 22.48 -3.79 16.22
N LYS A 120 21.20 -3.74 15.82
CA LYS A 120 20.75 -4.32 14.55
C LYS A 120 21.46 -3.71 13.36
N ILE A 121 21.60 -2.38 13.33
CA ILE A 121 22.28 -1.67 12.24
C ILE A 121 23.78 -2.04 12.23
N LEU A 122 24.44 -2.06 13.38
CA LEU A 122 25.85 -2.46 13.48
C LEU A 122 26.08 -3.89 13.02
N ASN A 123 25.19 -4.83 13.38
CA ASN A 123 25.28 -6.23 12.94
C ASN A 123 25.08 -6.34 11.41
N MET A 124 24.14 -5.57 10.83
CA MET A 124 23.95 -5.54 9.38
C MET A 124 25.18 -4.97 8.67
N LEU A 125 25.77 -3.89 9.17
CA LEU A 125 26.99 -3.30 8.61
C LEU A 125 28.19 -4.25 8.75
N ALA A 126 28.33 -4.96 9.86
CA ALA A 126 29.37 -5.94 10.08
C ALA A 126 29.28 -7.17 9.13
N ALA A 127 28.07 -7.48 8.65
CA ALA A 127 27.84 -8.54 7.67
C ALA A 127 28.20 -8.15 6.23
N LEU A 128 28.35 -6.84 5.94
CA LEU A 128 28.81 -6.37 4.63
C LEU A 128 30.30 -6.69 4.45
N SER A 129 30.66 -7.20 3.27
CA SER A 129 32.06 -7.45 2.98
C SER A 129 32.85 -6.14 2.94
N ARG A 130 34.13 -6.18 3.38
CA ARG A 130 35.02 -5.01 3.41
C ARG A 130 35.12 -4.23 2.08
N MET A 131 34.83 -4.90 0.95
CA MET A 131 34.88 -4.28 -0.38
C MET A 131 33.77 -3.26 -0.65
N ILE A 132 32.69 -3.28 0.13
CA ILE A 132 31.53 -2.36 -0.05
C ILE A 132 31.68 -1.11 0.85
N LEU A 133 32.57 -1.13 1.82
CA LEU A 133 32.80 -0.04 2.80
C LEU A 133 33.91 0.95 2.41
N ILE A 134 34.47 0.85 1.19
CA ILE A 134 35.44 1.83 0.68
C ILE A 134 34.69 2.81 -0.23
N ILE A 135 34.13 3.82 0.36
CA ILE A 135 33.71 5.07 -0.28
C ILE A 135 34.58 6.21 0.26
#